data_39338add3ef81dec02c84190866ec5e5
#
_entry.id   39338add3ef81dec02c84190866ec5e5
#
_cell.length_a   1.000
_cell.length_b   1.000
_cell.length_c   1.000
_cell.angle_alpha   90.00
_cell.angle_beta   90.00
_cell.angle_gamma   90.00
#
_symmetry.space_group_name_H-M   'P 1'
#
loop_
_entity.id
_entity.type
_entity.pdbx_description
1 polymer ?
#
loop_
_entity_poly.entity_id
_entity_poly.type
_entity_poly.pdbx_seq_one_letter_code
_entity_poly.pdbx_strand_id
1 'polypeptide(L)'
;LGWWLNVNSMVSVTTHRQDNQAVYVLHTYPFKETSLVVELFARNFGRVATTAKGARRPRSAMRGLLQAFQPMSATWSGKQELKTLHSLDWNGSLLLLQGEALMCGFYLNELLLRLLPREDPHEALFEYYADTLKTLASRQDLATTLRRFELKFLQELGYAIPLQLDVDAVPISESQSYRYEAEHGAFKSQGVSGRHDNGVQLSGKTLIDMANDDYNNAQTKQQSKQLMRYLLAHYLGDKPLHTRQLLIDLQDF
;
A
#
# COMPACT_ATOMS: atom_id res chain seq x y z
N LEU A 1 14.07 64.91 20.41
CA LEU A 1 14.41 63.63 21.05
C LEU A 1 13.52 62.55 20.46
N GLY A 2 13.92 62.05 19.31
CA GLY A 2 13.19 61.02 18.57
C GLY A 2 13.67 59.63 18.89
N TRP A 3 12.76 58.77 19.32
CA TRP A 3 13.00 57.35 19.46
C TRP A 3 12.49 56.66 18.19
N TRP A 4 13.40 56.19 17.33
CA TRP A 4 13.09 55.28 16.25
C TRP A 4 13.19 53.85 16.78
N LEU A 5 12.06 53.22 17.03
CA LEU A 5 11.97 51.79 17.25
C LEU A 5 12.01 51.12 15.90
N ASN A 6 13.14 50.52 15.63
CA ASN A 6 13.36 49.65 14.46
C ASN A 6 12.68 48.30 14.73
N VAL A 7 11.43 48.14 14.26
CA VAL A 7 10.75 46.85 14.32
C VAL A 7 11.22 46.07 13.07
N ASN A 8 12.30 45.30 13.26
CA ASN A 8 12.64 44.23 12.34
C ASN A 8 11.49 43.21 12.31
N SER A 9 10.58 43.35 11.38
CA SER A 9 9.65 42.30 11.04
C SER A 9 10.46 41.11 10.50
N MET A 10 10.75 40.12 11.35
CA MET A 10 11.13 38.79 10.92
C MET A 10 9.99 38.27 10.04
N VAL A 11 10.17 38.38 8.73
CA VAL A 11 9.40 37.60 7.76
C VAL A 11 9.72 36.16 8.09
N SER A 12 8.83 35.50 8.80
CA SER A 12 8.82 34.06 9.00
C SER A 12 8.76 33.44 7.59
N VAL A 13 9.90 33.07 7.05
CA VAL A 13 9.98 32.19 5.88
C VAL A 13 9.41 30.87 6.36
N THR A 14 8.13 30.63 6.10
CA THR A 14 7.50 29.33 6.30
C THR A 14 8.24 28.34 5.38
N THR A 15 9.30 27.77 5.90
CA THR A 15 9.98 26.65 5.28
C THR A 15 9.00 25.49 5.29
N HIS A 16 8.49 25.08 4.11
CA HIS A 16 7.70 23.85 3.95
C HIS A 16 8.60 22.63 4.16
N ARG A 17 9.27 22.61 5.30
CA ARG A 17 10.20 21.59 5.72
C ARG A 17 9.50 20.67 6.72
N GLN A 18 9.64 19.40 6.51
CA GLN A 18 9.15 18.34 7.38
C GLN A 18 10.38 17.63 7.94
N ASP A 19 10.53 17.66 9.24
CA ASP A 19 11.69 17.09 9.92
C ASP A 19 11.34 15.78 10.60
N ASN A 20 12.24 14.80 10.51
CA ASN A 20 12.20 13.52 11.24
C ASN A 20 10.87 12.75 11.12
N GLN A 21 10.32 12.71 9.91
CA GLN A 21 9.07 12.00 9.66
C GLN A 21 9.31 10.49 9.50
N ALA A 22 8.47 9.67 10.13
CA ALA A 22 8.49 8.22 9.96
C ALA A 22 8.08 7.84 8.54
N VAL A 23 8.92 7.07 7.85
CA VAL A 23 8.73 6.69 6.46
C VAL A 23 9.21 5.27 6.15
N TYR A 24 8.69 4.73 5.05
CA TYR A 24 9.28 3.60 4.30
C TYR A 24 9.62 4.05 2.89
N VAL A 25 10.75 3.57 2.36
CA VAL A 25 11.09 3.73 0.94
C VAL A 25 10.29 2.70 0.14
N LEU A 26 9.40 3.16 -0.74
CA LEU A 26 8.62 2.28 -1.62
C LEU A 26 9.38 1.91 -2.88
N HIS A 27 9.99 2.90 -3.52
CA HIS A 27 10.75 2.70 -4.77
C HIS A 27 11.70 3.86 -5.05
N THR A 28 12.69 3.62 -5.92
CA THR A 28 13.63 4.64 -6.40
C THR A 28 13.75 4.60 -7.91
N TYR A 29 13.78 5.78 -8.55
CA TYR A 29 13.96 5.92 -9.99
C TYR A 29 15.22 6.75 -10.29
N PRO A 30 16.03 6.40 -11.30
CA PRO A 30 17.10 7.26 -11.78
C PRO A 30 16.56 8.64 -12.19
N PHE A 31 17.22 9.70 -11.72
CA PHE A 31 16.84 11.07 -12.03
C PHE A 31 18.08 11.92 -12.26
N LYS A 32 18.18 12.56 -13.43
CA LYS A 32 19.40 13.27 -13.87
C LYS A 32 20.63 12.34 -13.76
N GLU A 33 21.83 12.88 -13.81
CA GLU A 33 23.07 12.08 -13.82
C GLU A 33 23.38 11.38 -12.49
N THR A 34 23.17 12.06 -11.36
CA THR A 34 23.64 11.59 -10.04
C THR A 34 22.54 11.48 -8.99
N SER A 35 21.30 11.83 -9.32
CA SER A 35 20.17 11.88 -8.37
C SER A 35 19.25 10.68 -8.53
N LEU A 36 18.38 10.49 -7.54
CA LEU A 36 17.23 9.56 -7.59
C LEU A 36 15.96 10.32 -7.25
N VAL A 37 14.83 9.96 -7.87
CA VAL A 37 13.52 10.18 -7.29
C VAL A 37 13.26 9.04 -6.34
N VAL A 38 12.82 9.36 -5.14
CA VAL A 38 12.50 8.40 -4.07
C VAL A 38 11.03 8.57 -3.72
N GLU A 39 10.26 7.53 -3.92
CA GLU A 39 8.89 7.43 -3.45
C GLU A 39 8.90 6.94 -2.01
N LEU A 40 8.38 7.75 -1.11
CA LEU A 40 8.26 7.45 0.32
C LEU A 40 6.79 7.20 0.67
N PHE A 41 6.55 6.27 1.57
CA PHE A 41 5.30 6.19 2.32
C PHE A 41 5.56 6.79 3.71
N ALA A 42 4.96 7.93 3.99
CA ALA A 42 5.14 8.69 5.21
C ALA A 42 3.89 8.59 6.08
N ARG A 43 4.07 8.38 7.38
CA ARG A 43 2.98 8.17 8.34
C ARG A 43 1.93 9.29 8.28
N ASN A 44 2.39 10.55 8.35
CA ASN A 44 1.53 11.73 8.47
C ASN A 44 1.31 12.46 7.13
N PHE A 45 1.89 11.98 6.02
CA PHE A 45 1.87 12.66 4.73
C PHE A 45 1.47 11.75 3.57
N GLY A 46 1.16 10.46 3.84
CA GLY A 46 0.85 9.52 2.79
C GLY A 46 2.04 9.26 1.85
N ARG A 47 1.80 9.14 0.56
CA ARG A 47 2.85 8.92 -0.43
C ARG A 47 3.49 10.24 -0.88
N VAL A 48 4.80 10.37 -0.70
CA VAL A 48 5.57 11.58 -0.99
C VAL A 48 6.69 11.27 -1.97
N ALA A 49 6.76 12.03 -3.08
CA ALA A 49 7.87 11.95 -4.02
C ALA A 49 8.97 12.96 -3.63
N THR A 50 10.21 12.48 -3.53
CA THR A 50 11.36 13.30 -3.15
C THR A 50 12.53 13.11 -4.11
N THR A 51 13.38 14.12 -4.26
CA THR A 51 14.65 14.01 -4.98
C THR A 51 15.79 13.86 -4.00
N ALA A 52 16.50 12.74 -4.06
CA ALA A 52 17.75 12.47 -3.35
C ALA A 52 18.92 12.92 -4.24
N LYS A 53 19.41 14.15 -4.04
CA LYS A 53 20.50 14.74 -4.84
C LYS A 53 21.81 14.03 -4.58
N GLY A 54 22.50 13.62 -5.64
CA GLY A 54 23.81 12.97 -5.55
C GLY A 54 23.78 11.54 -4.98
N ALA A 55 22.60 10.94 -4.77
CA ALA A 55 22.44 9.60 -4.19
C ALA A 55 23.12 8.49 -5.01
N ARG A 56 23.31 8.69 -6.32
CA ARG A 56 23.97 7.73 -7.23
C ARG A 56 25.50 7.85 -7.22
N ARG A 57 26.07 8.87 -6.58
CA ARG A 57 27.53 9.03 -6.51
C ARG A 57 28.15 7.86 -5.72
N PRO A 58 29.32 7.34 -6.10
CA PRO A 58 29.94 6.17 -5.46
C PRO A 58 30.12 6.29 -3.93
N ARG A 59 30.38 7.51 -3.44
CA ARG A 59 30.62 7.79 -2.01
C ARG A 59 29.41 8.41 -1.30
N SER A 60 28.21 8.29 -1.86
CA SER A 60 27.02 8.83 -1.24
C SER A 60 26.58 7.97 -0.05
N ALA A 61 26.54 8.55 1.15
CA ALA A 61 26.02 7.88 2.34
C ALA A 61 24.53 7.49 2.16
N MET A 62 23.76 8.32 1.46
CA MET A 62 22.34 8.08 1.21
C MET A 62 22.08 6.83 0.37
N ARG A 63 23.03 6.41 -0.48
CA ARG A 63 22.88 5.24 -1.34
C ARG A 63 22.61 3.95 -0.56
N GLY A 64 23.28 3.77 0.59
CA GLY A 64 23.10 2.60 1.46
C GLY A 64 21.80 2.63 2.28
N LEU A 65 21.22 3.81 2.46
CA LEU A 65 19.99 4.02 3.24
C LEU A 65 18.71 3.87 2.40
N LEU A 66 18.79 4.03 1.08
CA LEU A 66 17.63 3.95 0.18
C LEU A 66 17.21 2.49 -0.07
N GLN A 67 16.90 1.77 1.01
CA GLN A 67 16.46 0.38 0.98
C GLN A 67 14.96 0.30 1.28
N ALA A 68 14.25 -0.51 0.48
CA ALA A 68 12.85 -0.80 0.75
C ALA A 68 12.65 -1.59 2.06
N PHE A 69 11.45 -1.51 2.62
CA PHE A 69 10.98 -2.28 3.77
C PHE A 69 11.63 -1.95 5.11
N GLN A 70 12.50 -0.96 5.17
CA GLN A 70 13.13 -0.56 6.41
C GLN A 70 12.41 0.65 7.02
N PRO A 71 12.14 0.63 8.34
CA PRO A 71 11.61 1.81 9.02
C PRO A 71 12.69 2.89 9.07
N MET A 72 12.37 4.07 8.55
CA MET A 72 13.31 5.18 8.42
C MET A 72 12.70 6.46 8.99
N SER A 73 13.56 7.42 9.30
CA SER A 73 13.22 8.81 9.57
C SER A 73 13.73 9.68 8.44
N ALA A 74 12.88 10.51 7.84
CA ALA A 74 13.23 11.37 6.72
C ALA A 74 12.97 12.84 7.00
N THR A 75 13.84 13.69 6.46
CA THR A 75 13.64 15.15 6.43
C THR A 75 13.60 15.61 4.99
N TRP A 76 12.56 16.35 4.62
CA TRP A 76 12.43 16.92 3.27
C TRP A 76 11.85 18.32 3.29
N SER A 77 11.97 19.04 2.17
CA SER A 77 11.32 20.34 1.98
C SER A 77 10.87 20.54 0.53
N GLY A 78 9.94 21.46 0.32
CA GLY A 78 9.45 21.89 -0.98
C GLY A 78 7.94 22.05 -1.02
N LYS A 79 7.49 22.97 -1.87
CA LYS A 79 6.05 23.24 -2.11
C LYS A 79 5.48 22.42 -3.25
N GLN A 80 6.34 22.03 -4.19
CA GLN A 80 5.93 21.28 -5.39
C GLN A 80 5.75 19.80 -5.06
N GLU A 81 5.10 19.08 -5.95
CA GLU A 81 4.88 17.65 -5.85
C GLU A 81 6.20 16.87 -5.62
N LEU A 82 7.24 17.21 -6.38
CA LEU A 82 8.57 16.64 -6.18
C LEU A 82 9.36 17.48 -5.17
N LYS A 83 9.48 16.97 -3.95
CA LYS A 83 10.19 17.59 -2.81
C LYS A 83 11.71 17.36 -2.90
N THR A 84 12.48 17.99 -2.02
CA THR A 84 13.91 17.71 -1.88
C THR A 84 14.14 16.93 -0.58
N LEU A 85 14.71 15.73 -0.67
CA LEU A 85 15.14 14.91 0.47
C LEU A 85 16.47 15.45 0.99
N HIS A 86 16.53 15.77 2.29
CA HIS A 86 17.73 16.29 2.98
C HIS A 86 18.46 15.20 3.76
N SER A 87 17.73 14.42 4.55
CA SER A 87 18.28 13.29 5.29
C SER A 87 17.35 12.10 5.27
N LEU A 88 17.92 10.93 5.46
CA LEU A 88 17.25 9.66 5.66
C LEU A 88 18.09 8.87 6.66
N ASP A 89 17.48 8.47 7.77
CA ASP A 89 18.16 7.83 8.88
C ASP A 89 17.42 6.56 9.30
N TRP A 90 18.13 5.56 9.76
CA TRP A 90 17.54 4.32 10.26
C TRP A 90 16.73 4.58 11.52
N ASN A 91 15.53 3.98 11.59
CA ASN A 91 14.63 4.10 12.73
C ASN A 91 14.12 2.72 13.16
N GLY A 92 14.97 1.93 13.78
CA GLY A 92 14.60 0.62 14.31
C GLY A 92 15.54 -0.52 13.95
N SER A 93 15.07 -1.74 14.10
CA SER A 93 15.80 -2.96 13.77
C SER A 93 15.68 -3.30 12.28
N LEU A 94 16.75 -3.92 11.75
CA LEU A 94 16.77 -4.39 10.36
C LEU A 94 15.72 -5.47 10.14
N LEU A 95 14.84 -5.25 9.18
CA LEU A 95 13.85 -6.22 8.72
C LEU A 95 14.36 -6.91 7.46
N LEU A 96 14.53 -8.24 7.51
CA LEU A 96 15.00 -9.02 6.37
C LEU A 96 13.86 -9.82 5.74
N LEU A 97 13.39 -9.36 4.58
CA LEU A 97 12.55 -10.14 3.69
C LEU A 97 13.41 -10.93 2.71
N GLN A 98 13.13 -12.21 2.52
CA GLN A 98 13.89 -13.09 1.63
C GLN A 98 12.95 -14.01 0.85
N GLY A 99 13.38 -14.44 -0.36
CA GLY A 99 12.61 -15.37 -1.19
C GLY A 99 11.20 -14.84 -1.50
N GLU A 100 10.20 -15.67 -1.32
CA GLU A 100 8.79 -15.31 -1.59
C GLU A 100 8.30 -14.13 -0.73
N ALA A 101 8.73 -14.03 0.53
CA ALA A 101 8.37 -12.91 1.40
C ALA A 101 8.89 -11.57 0.85
N LEU A 102 10.07 -11.55 0.23
CA LEU A 102 10.62 -10.37 -0.44
C LEU A 102 9.75 -9.96 -1.64
N MET A 103 9.32 -10.93 -2.44
CA MET A 103 8.41 -10.66 -3.57
C MET A 103 7.05 -10.17 -3.10
N CYS A 104 6.52 -10.71 -1.99
CA CYS A 104 5.32 -10.19 -1.35
C CYS A 104 5.50 -8.73 -0.91
N GLY A 105 6.64 -8.37 -0.33
CA GLY A 105 6.96 -6.98 0.04
C GLY A 105 6.96 -6.05 -1.17
N PHE A 106 7.59 -6.41 -2.29
CA PHE A 106 7.55 -5.62 -3.52
C PHE A 106 6.14 -5.51 -4.09
N TYR A 107 5.34 -6.55 -3.98
CA TYR A 107 3.94 -6.50 -4.36
C TYR A 107 3.14 -5.47 -3.53
N LEU A 108 3.34 -5.43 -2.20
CA LEU A 108 2.72 -4.40 -1.35
C LEU A 108 3.16 -3.00 -1.78
N ASN A 109 4.46 -2.79 -2.03
CA ASN A 109 4.98 -1.51 -2.49
C ASN A 109 4.35 -1.10 -3.83
N GLU A 110 4.20 -2.02 -4.77
CA GLU A 110 3.56 -1.73 -6.05
C GLU A 110 2.09 -1.34 -5.90
N LEU A 111 1.33 -2.00 -5.01
CA LEU A 111 -0.04 -1.60 -4.70
C LEU A 111 -0.11 -0.17 -4.15
N LEU A 112 0.73 0.16 -3.17
CA LEU A 112 0.82 1.51 -2.61
C LEU A 112 1.17 2.55 -3.68
N LEU A 113 2.16 2.26 -4.54
CA LEU A 113 2.56 3.16 -5.62
C LEU A 113 1.47 3.40 -6.66
N ARG A 114 0.63 2.41 -6.90
CA ARG A 114 -0.38 2.44 -7.96
C ARG A 114 -1.71 3.05 -7.51
N LEU A 115 -2.14 2.75 -6.29
CA LEU A 115 -3.47 3.08 -5.80
C LEU A 115 -3.49 4.15 -4.72
N LEU A 116 -2.42 4.30 -3.91
CA LEU A 116 -2.39 5.33 -2.87
C LEU A 116 -2.14 6.71 -3.50
N PRO A 117 -3.05 7.68 -3.33
CA PRO A 117 -2.83 9.06 -3.79
C PRO A 117 -1.59 9.68 -3.14
N ARG A 118 -0.99 10.67 -3.80
CA ARG A 118 0.10 11.45 -3.20
C ARG A 118 -0.43 12.45 -2.21
N GLU A 119 0.34 12.67 -1.15
CA GLU A 119 0.06 13.67 -0.11
C GLU A 119 -1.31 13.47 0.58
N ASP A 120 -1.78 12.23 0.61
CA ASP A 120 -3.00 11.82 1.31
C ASP A 120 -2.63 10.94 2.51
N PRO A 121 -2.72 11.45 3.75
CA PRO A 121 -2.31 10.73 4.95
C PRO A 121 -3.24 9.55 5.25
N HIS A 122 -2.64 8.38 5.45
CA HIS A 122 -3.31 7.16 5.90
C HIS A 122 -2.51 6.53 7.05
N GLU A 123 -2.61 7.11 8.23
CA GLU A 123 -1.82 6.70 9.40
C GLU A 123 -2.09 5.24 9.79
N ALA A 124 -3.35 4.82 9.82
CA ALA A 124 -3.73 3.45 10.13
C ALA A 124 -3.16 2.45 9.12
N LEU A 125 -3.16 2.80 7.82
CA LEU A 125 -2.55 1.99 6.77
C LEU A 125 -1.02 1.90 6.93
N PHE A 126 -0.37 2.99 7.34
CA PHE A 126 1.08 2.99 7.58
C PHE A 126 1.47 1.99 8.68
N GLU A 127 0.75 2.00 9.81
CA GLU A 127 0.99 1.03 10.90
C GLU A 127 0.68 -0.39 10.45
N TYR A 128 -0.41 -0.58 9.72
CA TYR A 128 -0.78 -1.89 9.20
C TYR A 128 0.25 -2.43 8.20
N TYR A 129 0.80 -1.56 7.34
CA TYR A 129 1.89 -1.92 6.43
C TYR A 129 3.14 -2.35 7.20
N ALA A 130 3.53 -1.61 8.25
CA ALA A 130 4.66 -1.95 9.10
C ALA A 130 4.51 -3.33 9.74
N ASP A 131 3.33 -3.64 10.28
CA ASP A 131 3.05 -4.94 10.90
C ASP A 131 2.95 -6.07 9.87
N THR A 132 2.42 -5.78 8.68
CA THR A 132 2.41 -6.74 7.56
C THR A 132 3.82 -7.12 7.15
N LEU A 133 4.75 -6.17 7.05
CA LEU A 133 6.16 -6.47 6.75
C LEU A 133 6.80 -7.38 7.81
N LYS A 134 6.53 -7.15 9.11
CA LYS A 134 7.01 -8.02 10.20
C LYS A 134 6.44 -9.43 10.05
N THR A 135 5.16 -9.55 9.73
CA THR A 135 4.50 -10.84 9.51
C THR A 135 5.10 -11.57 8.29
N LEU A 136 5.36 -10.87 7.18
CA LEU A 136 6.04 -11.44 6.02
C LEU A 136 7.46 -11.93 6.37
N ALA A 137 8.19 -11.20 7.21
CA ALA A 137 9.53 -11.60 7.65
C ALA A 137 9.52 -12.90 8.47
N SER A 138 8.43 -13.19 9.20
CA SER A 138 8.25 -14.47 9.91
C SER A 138 7.98 -15.66 8.97
N ARG A 139 7.69 -15.40 7.69
CA ARG A 139 7.38 -16.38 6.63
C ARG A 139 6.20 -17.32 6.95
N GLN A 140 5.30 -16.91 7.85
CA GLN A 140 4.11 -17.67 8.17
C GLN A 140 2.96 -17.24 7.26
N ASP A 141 2.32 -18.21 6.60
CA ASP A 141 1.13 -18.04 5.73
C ASP A 141 1.12 -16.73 4.93
N LEU A 142 2.08 -16.61 4.02
CA LEU A 142 2.25 -15.43 3.16
C LEU A 142 0.97 -15.11 2.37
N ALA A 143 0.25 -16.15 1.94
CA ALA A 143 -0.97 -15.99 1.15
C ALA A 143 -2.07 -15.29 1.96
N THR A 144 -2.33 -15.72 3.19
CA THR A 144 -3.30 -15.08 4.08
C THR A 144 -2.86 -13.66 4.45
N THR A 145 -1.57 -13.46 4.73
CA THR A 145 -1.01 -12.13 5.03
C THR A 145 -1.29 -11.14 3.90
N LEU A 146 -1.12 -11.55 2.63
CA LEU A 146 -1.46 -10.72 1.49
C LEU A 146 -2.97 -10.44 1.39
N ARG A 147 -3.84 -11.43 1.60
CA ARG A 147 -5.31 -11.24 1.58
C ARG A 147 -5.76 -10.22 2.60
N ARG A 148 -5.24 -10.31 3.83
CA ARG A 148 -5.51 -9.35 4.90
C ARG A 148 -5.08 -7.94 4.51
N PHE A 149 -3.86 -7.80 3.98
CA PHE A 149 -3.36 -6.50 3.57
C PHE A 149 -4.20 -5.91 2.45
N GLU A 150 -4.51 -6.66 1.40
CA GLU A 150 -5.30 -6.22 0.25
C GLU A 150 -6.69 -5.72 0.67
N LEU A 151 -7.38 -6.49 1.51
CA LEU A 151 -8.70 -6.11 2.02
C LEU A 151 -8.62 -4.81 2.84
N LYS A 152 -7.70 -4.76 3.81
CA LYS A 152 -7.50 -3.57 4.64
C LYS A 152 -7.10 -2.35 3.81
N PHE A 153 -6.23 -2.53 2.83
CA PHE A 153 -5.76 -1.48 1.94
C PHE A 153 -6.91 -0.86 1.13
N LEU A 154 -7.76 -1.68 0.51
CA LEU A 154 -8.92 -1.18 -0.22
C LEU A 154 -9.92 -0.48 0.69
N GLN A 155 -10.14 -0.99 1.90
CA GLN A 155 -11.00 -0.33 2.90
C GLN A 155 -10.46 1.04 3.31
N GLU A 156 -9.15 1.16 3.56
CA GLU A 156 -8.50 2.43 3.92
C GLU A 156 -8.55 3.46 2.78
N LEU A 157 -8.56 3.01 1.53
CA LEU A 157 -8.77 3.88 0.36
C LEU A 157 -10.24 4.30 0.17
N GLY A 158 -11.14 3.86 1.05
CA GLY A 158 -12.56 4.20 0.99
C GLY A 158 -13.39 3.32 0.06
N TYR A 159 -12.82 2.24 -0.48
CA TYR A 159 -13.60 1.28 -1.25
C TYR A 159 -14.44 0.43 -0.30
N ALA A 160 -15.75 0.57 -0.37
CA ALA A 160 -16.66 -0.25 0.42
C ALA A 160 -16.62 -1.71 -0.07
N ILE A 161 -16.23 -2.61 0.84
CA ILE A 161 -16.24 -4.06 0.58
C ILE A 161 -17.14 -4.71 1.63
N PRO A 162 -18.50 -4.66 1.44
CA PRO A 162 -19.43 -5.28 2.35
C PRO A 162 -19.30 -6.80 2.26
N LEU A 163 -18.94 -7.44 3.37
CA LEU A 163 -18.77 -8.88 3.48
C LEU A 163 -19.86 -9.54 4.34
N GLN A 164 -20.61 -8.75 5.11
CA GLN A 164 -21.60 -9.23 6.06
C GLN A 164 -23.04 -9.12 5.57
N LEU A 165 -23.28 -8.21 4.62
CA LEU A 165 -24.59 -7.94 4.05
C LEU A 165 -24.54 -8.07 2.53
N ASP A 166 -25.64 -8.50 1.93
CA ASP A 166 -25.84 -8.45 0.48
C ASP A 166 -26.35 -7.07 0.04
N VAL A 167 -26.59 -6.90 -1.26
CA VAL A 167 -27.04 -5.63 -1.86
C VAL A 167 -28.43 -5.20 -1.38
N ASP A 168 -29.23 -6.11 -0.86
CA ASP A 168 -30.56 -5.85 -0.29
C ASP A 168 -30.49 -5.63 1.24
N ALA A 169 -29.29 -5.43 1.79
CA ALA A 169 -29.00 -5.30 3.22
C ALA A 169 -29.43 -6.54 4.05
N VAL A 170 -29.50 -7.71 3.42
CA VAL A 170 -29.78 -8.98 4.10
C VAL A 170 -28.48 -9.61 4.55
N PRO A 171 -28.39 -10.14 5.80
CA PRO A 171 -27.19 -10.84 6.27
C PRO A 171 -26.81 -12.00 5.35
N ILE A 172 -25.50 -12.10 5.07
CA ILE A 172 -24.94 -13.21 4.28
C ILE A 172 -25.20 -14.52 4.99
N SER A 173 -25.73 -15.51 4.26
CA SER A 173 -25.97 -16.86 4.75
C SER A 173 -24.85 -17.81 4.31
N GLU A 174 -24.31 -18.58 5.25
CA GLU A 174 -23.23 -19.54 4.98
C GLU A 174 -23.59 -20.58 3.90
N SER A 175 -24.87 -21.00 3.86
CA SER A 175 -25.37 -22.03 2.96
C SER A 175 -25.70 -21.53 1.54
N GLN A 176 -25.59 -20.22 1.29
CA GLN A 176 -25.92 -19.61 0.00
C GLN A 176 -24.66 -19.31 -0.81
N SER A 177 -24.85 -19.21 -2.13
CA SER A 177 -23.84 -18.71 -3.06
C SER A 177 -24.15 -17.28 -3.46
N TYR A 178 -23.11 -16.49 -3.64
CA TYR A 178 -23.21 -15.08 -4.00
C TYR A 178 -22.32 -14.76 -5.20
N ARG A 179 -22.78 -13.84 -6.04
CA ARG A 179 -21.96 -13.17 -7.05
C ARG A 179 -21.54 -11.82 -6.47
N TYR A 180 -20.24 -11.57 -6.38
CA TYR A 180 -19.69 -10.32 -5.87
C TYR A 180 -19.29 -9.39 -7.02
N GLU A 181 -19.79 -8.16 -7.01
CA GLU A 181 -19.46 -7.10 -7.96
C GLU A 181 -18.76 -5.94 -7.25
N ALA A 182 -17.70 -5.37 -7.88
CA ALA A 182 -16.78 -4.44 -7.22
C ALA A 182 -17.46 -3.19 -6.61
N GLU A 183 -18.40 -2.60 -7.31
CA GLU A 183 -19.07 -1.35 -6.87
C GLU A 183 -20.35 -1.59 -6.08
N HIS A 184 -20.90 -2.80 -6.13
CA HIS A 184 -22.22 -3.10 -5.58
C HIS A 184 -22.18 -4.04 -4.38
N GLY A 185 -21.21 -4.95 -4.31
CA GLY A 185 -21.15 -5.97 -3.27
C GLY A 185 -21.72 -7.33 -3.68
N ALA A 186 -22.27 -8.08 -2.72
CA ALA A 186 -22.72 -9.45 -2.90
C ALA A 186 -24.18 -9.53 -3.34
N PHE A 187 -24.45 -10.16 -4.48
CA PHE A 187 -25.80 -10.53 -4.96
C PHE A 187 -26.04 -12.00 -4.68
N LYS A 188 -27.18 -12.34 -4.13
CA LYS A 188 -27.58 -13.73 -3.94
C LYS A 188 -27.70 -14.42 -5.29
N SER A 189 -26.95 -15.51 -5.51
CA SER A 189 -27.01 -16.28 -6.76
C SER A 189 -28.33 -17.06 -6.81
N GLN A 190 -29.32 -16.57 -7.53
CA GLN A 190 -30.50 -17.33 -7.91
C GLN A 190 -30.21 -17.96 -9.26
N GLY A 191 -29.87 -19.23 -9.30
CA GLY A 191 -29.88 -20.23 -10.38
C GLY A 191 -29.99 -19.85 -11.88
N VAL A 192 -29.82 -18.59 -12.25
CA VAL A 192 -29.97 -18.11 -13.62
C VAL A 192 -28.66 -17.54 -14.13
N SER A 193 -28.05 -18.26 -15.05
CA SER A 193 -27.00 -17.77 -15.96
C SER A 193 -27.60 -16.70 -16.89
N GLY A 194 -27.67 -15.46 -16.41
CA GLY A 194 -28.21 -14.29 -17.13
C GLY A 194 -27.16 -13.20 -17.28
N ARG A 195 -26.55 -13.15 -18.45
CA ARG A 195 -26.03 -12.02 -19.24
C ARG A 195 -25.43 -10.76 -18.54
N HIS A 196 -24.66 -10.85 -17.46
CA HIS A 196 -23.60 -9.87 -17.17
C HIS A 196 -22.53 -10.58 -16.36
N ASP A 197 -21.46 -10.95 -17.05
CA ASP A 197 -20.37 -11.81 -16.54
C ASP A 197 -19.30 -10.99 -15.79
N ASN A 198 -19.70 -9.91 -15.10
CA ASN A 198 -18.81 -9.00 -14.39
C ASN A 198 -18.86 -9.21 -12.88
N GLY A 199 -18.43 -10.36 -12.39
CA GLY A 199 -18.38 -10.61 -10.94
C GLY A 199 -17.68 -11.92 -10.60
N VAL A 200 -17.44 -12.16 -9.32
CA VAL A 200 -16.84 -13.39 -8.80
C VAL A 200 -17.86 -14.19 -8.02
N GLN A 201 -17.94 -15.50 -8.32
CA GLN A 201 -18.80 -16.42 -7.56
C GLN A 201 -18.10 -16.84 -6.26
N LEU A 202 -18.81 -16.67 -5.15
CA LEU A 202 -18.30 -16.94 -3.80
C LEU A 202 -19.35 -17.69 -2.98
N SER A 203 -18.91 -18.53 -2.05
CA SER A 203 -19.80 -19.07 -1.02
C SER A 203 -20.05 -18.00 0.06
N GLY A 204 -21.24 -18.02 0.65
CA GLY A 204 -21.53 -17.17 1.81
C GLY A 204 -20.57 -17.44 2.96
N LYS A 205 -20.15 -18.72 3.14
CA LYS A 205 -19.12 -19.06 4.10
C LYS A 205 -17.84 -18.26 3.88
N THR A 206 -17.35 -18.15 2.65
CA THR A 206 -16.14 -17.36 2.35
C THR A 206 -16.28 -15.90 2.74
N LEU A 207 -17.43 -15.27 2.46
CA LEU A 207 -17.67 -13.87 2.83
C LEU A 207 -17.69 -13.69 4.35
N ILE A 208 -18.35 -14.60 5.07
CA ILE A 208 -18.40 -14.60 6.53
C ILE A 208 -17.01 -14.84 7.14
N ASP A 209 -16.28 -15.81 6.62
CA ASP A 209 -14.91 -16.12 7.07
C ASP A 209 -13.99 -14.91 6.90
N MET A 210 -14.02 -14.26 5.72
CA MET A 210 -13.24 -13.03 5.46
C MET A 210 -13.65 -11.88 6.38
N ALA A 211 -14.94 -11.71 6.67
CA ALA A 211 -15.45 -10.70 7.60
C ALA A 211 -14.96 -10.92 9.03
N ASN A 212 -14.74 -12.17 9.41
CA ASN A 212 -14.25 -12.59 10.74
C ASN A 212 -12.73 -12.82 10.77
N ASP A 213 -12.01 -12.46 9.72
CA ASP A 213 -10.55 -12.69 9.57
C ASP A 213 -10.14 -14.18 9.70
N ASP A 214 -11.02 -15.10 9.35
CA ASP A 214 -10.78 -16.54 9.36
C ASP A 214 -10.43 -17.07 7.96
N TYR A 215 -9.18 -17.47 7.76
CA TYR A 215 -8.65 -18.04 6.51
C TYR A 215 -8.20 -19.50 6.68
N ASN A 216 -8.75 -20.23 7.65
CA ASN A 216 -8.35 -21.63 7.87
C ASN A 216 -8.95 -22.58 6.82
N ASN A 217 -10.09 -22.26 6.25
CA ASN A 217 -10.76 -23.08 5.25
C ASN A 217 -10.07 -22.96 3.87
N ALA A 218 -9.81 -24.09 3.20
CA ALA A 218 -9.17 -24.12 1.88
C ALA A 218 -10.01 -23.40 0.80
N GLN A 219 -11.34 -23.54 0.82
CA GLN A 219 -12.24 -22.84 -0.08
C GLN A 219 -12.17 -21.33 0.14
N THR A 220 -12.14 -20.88 1.40
CA THR A 220 -12.01 -19.46 1.76
C THR A 220 -10.67 -18.91 1.27
N LYS A 221 -9.56 -19.63 1.43
CA LYS A 221 -8.25 -19.23 0.87
C LYS A 221 -8.30 -19.06 -0.65
N GLN A 222 -8.93 -19.99 -1.35
CA GLN A 222 -9.02 -19.93 -2.81
C GLN A 222 -9.94 -18.79 -3.28
N GLN A 223 -11.15 -18.70 -2.72
CA GLN A 223 -12.15 -17.73 -3.16
C GLN A 223 -11.80 -16.30 -2.74
N SER A 224 -11.21 -16.09 -1.57
CA SER A 224 -10.69 -14.78 -1.18
C SER A 224 -9.59 -14.29 -2.14
N LYS A 225 -8.70 -15.18 -2.59
CA LYS A 225 -7.71 -14.85 -3.62
C LYS A 225 -8.37 -14.43 -4.95
N GLN A 226 -9.45 -15.11 -5.36
CA GLN A 226 -10.19 -14.76 -6.57
C GLN A 226 -10.87 -13.39 -6.42
N LEU A 227 -11.54 -13.15 -5.28
CA LEU A 227 -12.19 -11.88 -4.99
C LEU A 227 -11.20 -10.72 -4.99
N MET A 228 -10.11 -10.83 -4.24
CA MET A 228 -9.13 -9.74 -4.16
C MET A 228 -8.45 -9.47 -5.50
N ARG A 229 -8.20 -10.50 -6.31
CA ARG A 229 -7.69 -10.32 -7.68
C ARG A 229 -8.66 -9.56 -8.58
N TYR A 230 -9.94 -9.87 -8.47
CA TYR A 230 -10.99 -9.20 -9.23
C TYR A 230 -11.11 -7.72 -8.81
N LEU A 231 -11.21 -7.45 -7.50
CA LEU A 231 -11.33 -6.10 -6.97
C LEU A 231 -10.11 -5.23 -7.31
N LEU A 232 -8.90 -5.76 -7.11
CA LEU A 232 -7.67 -5.04 -7.43
C LEU A 232 -7.56 -4.79 -8.94
N ALA A 233 -7.92 -5.75 -9.80
CA ALA A 233 -7.92 -5.55 -11.25
C ALA A 233 -8.89 -4.44 -11.66
N HIS A 234 -10.07 -4.39 -11.03
CA HIS A 234 -11.06 -3.33 -11.28
C HIS A 234 -10.48 -1.93 -10.97
N TYR A 235 -9.86 -1.76 -9.80
CA TYR A 235 -9.33 -0.45 -9.38
C TYR A 235 -7.98 -0.08 -10.03
N LEU A 236 -7.18 -1.05 -10.44
CA LEU A 236 -5.89 -0.82 -11.14
C LEU A 236 -6.06 -0.49 -12.62
N GLY A 237 -7.21 -0.84 -13.21
CA GLY A 237 -7.45 -0.70 -14.65
C GLY A 237 -6.57 -1.64 -15.50
N ASP A 238 -6.35 -1.26 -16.77
CA ASP A 238 -5.73 -2.12 -17.80
C ASP A 238 -4.24 -2.44 -17.60
N LYS A 239 -3.59 -1.84 -16.61
CA LYS A 239 -2.16 -2.05 -16.38
C LYS A 239 -1.92 -3.15 -15.34
N PRO A 240 -1.44 -4.34 -15.73
CA PRO A 240 -1.15 -5.42 -14.79
C PRO A 240 -0.07 -5.02 -13.78
N LEU A 241 -0.05 -5.71 -12.64
CA LEU A 241 1.02 -5.58 -11.66
C LEU A 241 2.28 -6.30 -12.15
N HIS A 242 3.40 -5.60 -12.18
CA HIS A 242 4.70 -6.15 -12.61
C HIS A 242 5.20 -7.25 -11.67
N THR A 243 5.04 -7.05 -10.37
CA THR A 243 5.45 -8.04 -9.36
C THR A 243 4.67 -9.35 -9.50
N ARG A 244 3.42 -9.29 -9.92
CA ARG A 244 2.61 -10.48 -10.18
C ARG A 244 3.13 -11.26 -11.38
N GLN A 245 3.51 -10.58 -12.46
CA GLN A 245 4.09 -11.24 -13.64
C GLN A 245 5.40 -11.94 -13.27
N LEU A 246 6.27 -11.26 -12.53
CA LEU A 246 7.52 -11.84 -12.02
C LEU A 246 7.30 -13.09 -11.16
N LEU A 247 6.26 -13.10 -10.30
CA LEU A 247 5.92 -14.27 -9.48
C LEU A 247 5.47 -15.47 -10.33
N ILE A 248 4.72 -15.23 -11.42
CA ILE A 248 4.32 -16.27 -12.36
C ILE A 248 5.55 -16.80 -13.09
N ASP A 249 6.37 -15.91 -13.65
CA ASP A 249 7.56 -16.25 -14.42
C ASP A 249 8.58 -17.05 -13.58
N LEU A 250 8.66 -16.80 -12.25
CA LEU A 250 9.52 -17.55 -11.33
C LEU A 250 8.96 -18.92 -10.93
N GLN A 251 7.65 -19.15 -11.04
CA GLN A 251 7.02 -20.44 -10.77
C GLN A 251 7.10 -21.39 -11.98
N ASP A 252 7.35 -20.84 -13.17
CA ASP A 252 7.52 -21.62 -14.42
C ASP A 252 8.98 -22.06 -14.65
N PHE A 253 9.92 -21.75 -13.74
CA PHE A 253 11.30 -22.23 -13.66
C PHE A 253 11.47 -23.30 -12.59
#